data_39f58c9f5e2f4a446e6db8bcbbb647fb
#
_entry.id   39f58c9f5e2f4a446e6db8bcbbb647fb
#
_cell.length_a   1.000
_cell.length_b   1.000
_cell.length_c   1.000
_cell.angle_alpha   90.00
_cell.angle_beta   90.00
_cell.angle_gamma   90.00
#
_symmetry.space_group_name_H-M   'P 1'
#
loop_
_entity.id
_entity.type
_entity.pdbx_description
1 polymer ?
#
loop_
_entity_poly.entity_id
_entity_poly.type
_entity_poly.pdbx_seq_one_letter_code
_entity_poly.pdbx_strand_id
1 'polypeptide(L)'
;MVEVRSVATKYSVRDGGHYTPGMIHNGTLYISGQLSIDPETGKVPKGGFKAEARQALANLKMVLDAAGVNKSAVLQCRVYIPDVAYWPQLNEEYAAFFGEHKPARIVVPSNNLYNGCLCEI
;
A
#
# COMPACT_ATOMS: atom_id res chain seq x y z
N MET A 1 15.04 -24.31 12.40
CA MET A 1 14.73 -22.96 12.91
C MET A 1 14.05 -22.16 11.81
N VAL A 2 12.97 -21.48 12.16
CA VAL A 2 12.26 -20.60 11.21
C VAL A 2 13.00 -19.29 11.12
N GLU A 3 13.41 -18.90 9.90
CA GLU A 3 14.04 -17.61 9.67
C GLU A 3 12.99 -16.60 9.22
N VAL A 4 12.90 -15.49 9.94
CA VAL A 4 12.01 -14.38 9.64
C VAL A 4 12.83 -13.11 9.60
N ARG A 5 12.70 -12.33 8.53
CA ARG A 5 13.39 -11.05 8.39
C ARG A 5 12.40 -9.91 8.30
N SER A 6 12.69 -8.82 9.00
CA SER A 6 11.89 -7.60 8.90
C SER A 6 12.43 -6.70 7.79
N VAL A 7 11.53 -5.93 7.19
CA VAL A 7 11.85 -4.92 6.17
C VAL A 7 11.35 -3.58 6.69
N ALA A 8 12.23 -2.59 6.71
CA ALA A 8 11.90 -1.24 7.13
C ALA A 8 12.21 -0.27 5.99
N THR A 9 11.47 0.83 5.94
CA THR A 9 11.75 1.93 5.02
C THR A 9 12.55 3.02 5.75
N LYS A 10 12.96 4.06 5.03
CA LYS A 10 13.64 5.20 5.64
C LYS A 10 12.75 6.01 6.58
N TYR A 11 11.45 5.83 6.52
CA TYR A 11 10.50 6.48 7.41
C TYR A 11 10.15 5.55 8.57
N SER A 12 10.10 6.09 9.77
CA SER A 12 9.67 5.34 10.92
C SER A 12 8.16 5.08 10.88
N VAL A 13 7.75 3.98 11.51
CA VAL A 13 6.33 3.71 11.74
C VAL A 13 5.78 4.82 12.63
N ARG A 14 4.52 5.23 12.37
CA ARG A 14 3.87 6.27 13.18
C ARG A 14 3.80 5.87 14.64
N ASP A 15 3.82 6.89 15.52
CA ASP A 15 3.72 6.69 16.96
C ASP A 15 2.50 5.84 17.31
N GLY A 16 2.71 4.84 18.16
CA GLY A 16 1.69 3.89 18.55
C GLY A 16 1.40 2.78 17.55
N GLY A 17 2.01 2.82 16.38
CA GLY A 17 1.85 1.75 15.40
C GLY A 17 2.62 0.50 15.82
N HIS A 18 1.90 -0.61 16.01
CA HIS A 18 2.50 -1.87 16.40
C HIS A 18 2.58 -2.81 15.20
N TYR A 19 3.46 -2.50 14.25
CA TYR A 19 3.65 -3.31 13.05
C TYR A 19 5.01 -3.02 12.42
N THR A 20 5.40 -3.90 11.51
CA THR A 20 6.58 -3.74 10.67
C THR A 20 6.12 -3.51 9.23
N PRO A 21 6.74 -2.63 8.45
CA PRO A 21 6.34 -2.41 7.05
C PRO A 21 6.31 -3.68 6.22
N GLY A 22 7.27 -4.56 6.40
CA GLY A 22 7.29 -5.84 5.70
C GLY A 22 7.98 -6.93 6.50
N MET A 23 7.56 -8.17 6.26
CA MET A 23 8.16 -9.36 6.85
C MET A 23 8.42 -10.38 5.75
N ILE A 24 9.58 -11.02 5.77
CA ILE A 24 9.97 -12.03 4.80
C ILE A 24 10.10 -13.39 5.47
N HIS A 25 9.47 -14.39 4.87
CA HIS A 25 9.62 -15.78 5.27
C HIS A 25 9.42 -16.69 4.06
N ASN A 26 10.30 -17.65 3.89
CA ASN A 26 10.25 -18.62 2.78
C ASN A 26 10.10 -17.96 1.39
N GLY A 27 10.85 -16.89 1.14
CA GLY A 27 10.84 -16.21 -0.14
C GLY A 27 9.59 -15.37 -0.41
N THR A 28 8.69 -15.21 0.56
CA THR A 28 7.50 -14.38 0.43
C THR A 28 7.64 -13.14 1.30
N LEU A 29 7.38 -11.99 0.70
CA LEU A 29 7.32 -10.70 1.41
C LEU A 29 5.86 -10.39 1.74
N TYR A 30 5.58 -10.27 3.03
CA TYR A 30 4.27 -9.84 3.54
C TYR A 30 4.36 -8.36 3.87
N ILE A 31 3.47 -7.57 3.31
CA ILE A 31 3.50 -6.11 3.45
C ILE A 31 2.30 -5.65 4.26
N SER A 32 2.55 -4.83 5.27
CA SER A 32 1.49 -4.19 6.05
C SER A 32 0.67 -3.25 5.18
N GLY A 33 -0.57 -3.01 5.56
CA GLY A 33 -1.45 -2.09 4.84
C GLY A 33 -0.82 -0.70 4.70
N GLN A 34 -0.88 -0.15 3.50
CA GLN A 34 -0.32 1.16 3.17
C GLN A 34 -1.44 2.16 2.99
N LEU A 35 -1.61 3.02 3.97
CA LEU A 35 -2.55 4.13 3.90
C LEU A 35 -2.04 5.23 2.98
N SER A 36 -2.96 6.06 2.52
CA SER A 36 -2.67 7.20 1.64
C SER A 36 -2.11 8.42 2.41
N ILE A 37 -1.18 8.17 3.32
CA ILE A 37 -0.52 9.22 4.09
C ILE A 37 0.88 9.42 3.53
N ASP A 38 1.23 10.68 3.23
CA ASP A 38 2.59 11.02 2.84
C ASP A 38 3.49 10.84 4.06
N PRO A 39 4.46 9.91 4.04
CA PRO A 39 5.29 9.64 5.20
C PRO A 39 6.23 10.78 5.54
N GLU A 40 6.51 11.67 4.59
CA GLU A 40 7.40 12.82 4.78
C GLU A 40 6.71 13.92 5.58
N THR A 41 5.42 14.14 5.34
CA THR A 41 4.65 15.19 6.00
C THR A 41 3.75 14.68 7.13
N GLY A 42 3.43 13.39 7.12
CA GLY A 42 2.46 12.79 8.03
C GLY A 42 1.01 13.13 7.70
N LYS A 43 0.77 13.70 6.51
CA LYS A 43 -0.57 14.20 6.11
C LYS A 43 -1.08 13.45 4.88
N VAL A 44 -2.40 13.44 4.75
CA VAL A 44 -3.06 12.95 3.54
C VAL A 44 -2.85 13.99 2.43
N PRO A 45 -2.39 13.59 1.24
CA PRO A 45 -2.18 14.55 0.16
C PRO A 45 -3.49 15.15 -0.31
N LYS A 46 -3.42 16.39 -0.80
CA LYS A 46 -4.55 17.06 -1.43
C LYS A 46 -4.73 16.55 -2.85
N GLY A 47 -5.93 16.66 -3.39
CA GLY A 47 -6.20 16.30 -4.78
C GLY A 47 -7.22 15.17 -4.95
N GLY A 48 -7.86 14.74 -3.87
CA GLY A 48 -8.93 13.75 -3.91
C GLY A 48 -8.44 12.32 -4.03
N PHE A 49 -9.34 11.43 -4.43
CA PHE A 49 -9.08 10.00 -4.44
C PHE A 49 -7.86 9.61 -5.26
N LYS A 50 -7.71 10.16 -6.47
CA LYS A 50 -6.58 9.79 -7.33
C LYS A 50 -5.24 10.10 -6.70
N ALA A 51 -5.11 11.28 -6.07
CA ALA A 51 -3.88 11.66 -5.37
C ALA A 51 -3.60 10.70 -4.21
N GLU A 52 -4.63 10.31 -3.48
CA GLU A 52 -4.49 9.39 -2.36
C GLU A 52 -4.16 7.98 -2.82
N ALA A 53 -4.77 7.49 -3.88
CA ALA A 53 -4.43 6.18 -4.45
C ALA A 53 -2.96 6.14 -4.90
N ARG A 54 -2.48 7.20 -5.55
CA ARG A 54 -1.06 7.31 -5.93
C ARG A 54 -0.16 7.27 -4.70
N GLN A 55 -0.55 7.94 -3.64
CA GLN A 55 0.24 7.96 -2.40
C GLN A 55 0.31 6.57 -1.77
N ALA A 56 -0.81 5.87 -1.69
CA ALA A 56 -0.83 4.50 -1.15
C ALA A 56 0.07 3.57 -1.97
N LEU A 57 -0.01 3.66 -3.30
CA LEU A 57 0.83 2.87 -4.21
C LEU A 57 2.31 3.26 -4.09
N ALA A 58 2.61 4.54 -3.94
CA ALA A 58 3.98 5.00 -3.71
C ALA A 58 4.54 4.46 -2.39
N ASN A 59 3.72 4.40 -1.36
CA ASN A 59 4.11 3.83 -0.07
C ASN A 59 4.36 2.33 -0.17
N LEU A 60 3.51 1.62 -0.92
CA LEU A 60 3.74 0.21 -1.25
C LEU A 60 5.09 0.02 -1.94
N LYS A 61 5.37 0.86 -2.93
CA LYS A 61 6.63 0.79 -3.68
C LYS A 61 7.84 1.00 -2.78
N MET A 62 7.75 1.87 -1.78
CA MET A 62 8.85 2.05 -0.82
C MET A 62 9.20 0.76 -0.09
N VAL A 63 8.21 -0.03 0.30
CA VAL A 63 8.46 -1.31 0.97
C VAL A 63 9.05 -2.32 -0.01
N LEU A 64 8.53 -2.38 -1.24
CA LEU A 64 9.09 -3.24 -2.28
C LEU A 64 10.55 -2.89 -2.55
N ASP A 65 10.87 -1.62 -2.71
CA ASP A 65 12.23 -1.16 -2.96
C ASP A 65 13.16 -1.49 -1.80
N ALA A 66 12.70 -1.30 -0.56
CA ALA A 66 13.48 -1.62 0.64
C ALA A 66 13.79 -3.12 0.73
N ALA A 67 12.91 -3.95 0.20
CA ALA A 67 13.11 -5.40 0.16
C ALA A 67 13.86 -5.87 -1.11
N GLY A 68 14.13 -4.97 -2.04
CA GLY A 68 14.77 -5.32 -3.32
C GLY A 68 13.85 -6.10 -4.26
N VAL A 69 12.53 -5.88 -4.15
CA VAL A 69 11.51 -6.61 -4.92
C VAL A 69 10.92 -5.71 -5.99
N ASN A 70 10.86 -6.19 -7.21
CA ASN A 70 10.21 -5.48 -8.30
C ASN A 70 8.68 -5.64 -8.19
N LYS A 71 7.95 -4.58 -8.55
CA LYS A 71 6.47 -4.65 -8.51
C LYS A 71 5.88 -5.74 -9.41
N SER A 72 6.62 -6.21 -10.40
CA SER A 72 6.20 -7.35 -11.23
C SER A 72 6.17 -8.67 -10.46
N ALA A 73 6.72 -8.73 -9.26
CA ALA A 73 6.67 -9.90 -8.39
C ALA A 73 5.49 -9.88 -7.41
N VAL A 74 4.68 -8.82 -7.43
CA VAL A 74 3.49 -8.74 -6.59
C VAL A 74 2.47 -9.79 -7.05
N LEU A 75 2.02 -10.62 -6.11
CA LEU A 75 1.08 -11.71 -6.41
C LEU A 75 -0.36 -11.29 -6.19
N GLN A 76 -0.62 -10.55 -5.12
CA GLN A 76 -1.96 -10.16 -4.73
C GLN A 76 -1.95 -8.88 -3.93
N CYS A 77 -2.94 -8.03 -4.18
CA CYS A 77 -3.23 -6.87 -3.34
C CYS A 77 -4.65 -6.94 -2.81
N ARG A 78 -4.84 -6.45 -1.60
CA ARG A 78 -6.15 -6.15 -1.02
C ARG A 78 -6.28 -4.64 -0.94
N VAL A 79 -7.32 -4.10 -1.55
CA VAL A 79 -7.53 -2.66 -1.63
C VAL A 79 -8.81 -2.30 -0.87
N TYR A 80 -8.70 -1.32 0.02
CA TYR A 80 -9.83 -0.84 0.81
C TYR A 80 -10.14 0.60 0.42
N ILE A 81 -11.41 0.86 0.11
CA ILE A 81 -11.92 2.19 -0.25
C ILE A 81 -13.22 2.44 0.51
N PRO A 82 -13.49 3.67 0.97
CA PRO A 82 -14.68 3.93 1.77
C PRO A 82 -15.98 4.03 0.95
N ASP A 83 -15.87 4.11 -0.38
CA ASP A 83 -17.04 4.24 -1.25
C ASP A 83 -16.78 3.52 -2.58
N VAL A 84 -17.74 2.70 -2.99
CA VAL A 84 -17.66 1.97 -4.27
C VAL A 84 -17.55 2.92 -5.46
N ALA A 85 -18.00 4.16 -5.34
CA ALA A 85 -17.91 5.16 -6.40
C ALA A 85 -16.46 5.46 -6.81
N TYR A 86 -15.48 5.20 -5.96
CA TYR A 86 -14.06 5.39 -6.28
C TYR A 86 -13.45 4.27 -7.13
N TRP A 87 -14.18 3.19 -7.36
CA TRP A 87 -13.64 2.02 -8.06
C TRP A 87 -13.06 2.34 -9.45
N PRO A 88 -13.73 3.11 -10.32
CA PRO A 88 -13.14 3.46 -11.61
C PRO A 88 -11.83 4.24 -11.50
N GLN A 89 -11.74 5.19 -10.58
CA GLN A 89 -10.51 5.96 -10.35
C GLN A 89 -9.39 5.08 -9.81
N LEU A 90 -9.73 4.14 -8.93
CA LEU A 90 -8.78 3.14 -8.45
C LEU A 90 -8.20 2.33 -9.60
N ASN A 91 -9.05 1.85 -10.50
CA ASN A 91 -8.60 1.08 -11.67
C ASN A 91 -7.60 1.87 -12.51
N GLU A 92 -7.84 3.15 -12.74
CA GLU A 92 -6.93 4.00 -13.51
C GLU A 92 -5.56 4.11 -12.86
N GLU A 93 -5.51 4.43 -11.58
CA GLU A 93 -4.26 4.62 -10.85
C GLU A 93 -3.51 3.29 -10.65
N TYR A 94 -4.25 2.23 -10.39
CA TYR A 94 -3.70 0.89 -10.23
C TYR A 94 -3.06 0.39 -11.53
N ALA A 95 -3.74 0.58 -12.65
CA ALA A 95 -3.21 0.22 -13.96
C ALA A 95 -1.97 1.05 -14.33
N ALA A 96 -1.97 2.33 -14.03
CA ALA A 96 -0.81 3.19 -14.27
C ALA A 96 0.41 2.74 -13.45
N PHE A 97 0.19 2.27 -12.24
CA PHE A 97 1.26 1.81 -11.36
C PHE A 97 1.85 0.47 -11.82
N PHE A 98 1.01 -0.53 -12.05
CA PHE A 98 1.48 -1.89 -12.37
C PHE A 98 1.81 -2.09 -13.85
N GLY A 99 1.24 -1.28 -14.75
CA GLY A 99 1.45 -1.44 -16.18
C GLY A 99 0.83 -2.74 -16.70
N GLU A 100 1.62 -3.54 -17.41
CA GLU A 100 1.13 -4.81 -17.98
C GLU A 100 1.00 -5.92 -16.94
N HIS A 101 1.69 -5.80 -15.82
CA HIS A 101 1.57 -6.79 -14.75
C HIS A 101 0.23 -6.61 -14.03
N LYS A 102 -0.53 -7.68 -13.96
CA LYS A 102 -1.87 -7.68 -13.36
C LYS A 102 -1.92 -8.66 -12.20
N PRO A 103 -1.49 -8.24 -11.00
CA PRO A 103 -1.58 -9.12 -9.84
C PRO A 103 -3.04 -9.46 -9.51
N ALA A 104 -3.25 -10.58 -8.84
CA ALA A 104 -4.55 -10.89 -8.29
C ALA A 104 -4.98 -9.77 -7.32
N ARG A 105 -6.28 -9.47 -7.26
CA ARG A 105 -6.74 -8.32 -6.48
C ARG A 105 -8.13 -8.55 -5.90
N ILE A 106 -8.34 -8.04 -4.70
CA ILE A 106 -9.68 -7.82 -4.17
C ILE A 106 -9.81 -6.34 -3.81
N VAL A 107 -10.95 -5.74 -4.10
CA VAL A 107 -11.30 -4.38 -3.71
C VAL A 107 -12.49 -4.45 -2.78
N VAL A 108 -12.33 -3.87 -1.60
CA VAL A 108 -13.35 -3.94 -0.55
C VAL A 108 -13.82 -2.52 -0.22
N PRO A 109 -15.06 -2.16 -0.60
CA PRO A 109 -15.69 -0.97 -0.04
C PRO A 109 -15.90 -1.22 1.46
N SER A 110 -15.37 -0.33 2.29
CA SER A 110 -15.43 -0.50 3.74
C SER A 110 -15.98 0.77 4.40
N ASN A 111 -16.05 0.75 5.72
CA ASN A 111 -16.33 1.94 6.49
C ASN A 111 -15.12 2.87 6.46
N ASN A 112 -15.16 3.95 7.25
CA ASN A 112 -14.08 4.93 7.30
C ASN A 112 -12.72 4.29 7.49
N LEU A 113 -11.75 4.73 6.71
CA LEU A 113 -10.36 4.35 6.89
C LEU A 113 -9.70 5.31 7.89
N TYR A 114 -8.58 4.86 8.47
CA TYR A 114 -7.85 5.64 9.45
C TYR A 114 -7.48 7.01 8.89
N ASN A 115 -7.64 8.05 9.72
CA ASN A 115 -7.27 9.44 9.41
C ASN A 115 -8.02 10.03 8.20
N GLY A 116 -9.19 9.52 7.88
CA GLY A 116 -9.96 9.99 6.74
C GLY A 116 -9.37 9.62 5.38
N CYS A 117 -8.42 8.67 5.34
CA CYS A 117 -7.85 8.21 4.08
C CYS A 117 -8.92 7.60 3.18
N LEU A 118 -8.77 7.81 1.89
CA LEU A 118 -9.68 7.26 0.88
C LEU A 118 -9.15 5.97 0.24
N CYS A 119 -7.94 5.56 0.57
CA CYS A 119 -7.35 4.35 0.00
C CYS A 119 -6.37 3.70 0.97
N GLU A 120 -6.45 2.38 1.07
CA GLU A 120 -5.44 1.55 1.73
C GLU A 120 -5.18 0.32 0.88
N ILE A 121 -3.93 0.02 0.67
CA ILE A 121 -3.53 -1.15 -0.12
C ILE A 121 -2.58 -2.02 0.68
#